data_2323b478a1e6810b278e13adf0e414f6
#
_entry.id   2323b478a1e6810b278e13adf0e414f6
#
_cell.length_a   1.000
_cell.length_b   1.000
_cell.length_c   1.000
_cell.angle_alpha   90.00
_cell.angle_beta   90.00
_cell.angle_gamma   90.00
#
_symmetry.space_group_name_H-M   'P 1'
#
loop_
_entity.id
_entity.type
_entity.pdbx_description
1 polymer ?
#
loop_
_entity_poly.entity_id
_entity_poly.type
_entity_poly.pdbx_seq_one_letter_code
_entity_poly.pdbx_strand_id
1 'polypeptide(L)'
;MTFSHFSGCSHLVHGVFPRKGGVSRPPFDSLNVGFSTGDDPAAVIENRHRILSWLQMPRAVFLNQVHGKEVLVLAGDEKIDADLFWEPGDPATGKALTADAVVTDLTQLALVIQVADCQAVMLADPEKKVIANVHSGWRGSVKNIIGQCVDVMIERFGCDPKQILAGISPSLGPCCAQFIHYQKEIPERLWQYKSQDRPYFDFWALSFDQLTARGVTPSHILNMNQCTRCRADTFF
;
A
#
# COMPACT_ATOMS: atom_id res chain seq x y z
N MET A 1 -0.85 -13.61 0.77
CA MET A 1 0.64 -13.70 0.88
C MET A 1 1.10 -12.81 2.02
N THR A 2 2.20 -13.16 2.69
CA THR A 2 2.71 -12.42 3.85
C THR A 2 4.22 -12.19 3.73
N PHE A 3 4.75 -11.22 4.47
CA PHE A 3 6.18 -10.95 4.59
C PHE A 3 6.75 -11.66 5.83
N SER A 4 7.80 -12.45 5.67
CA SER A 4 8.36 -13.27 6.77
C SER A 4 8.90 -12.44 7.94
N HIS A 5 9.47 -11.25 7.68
CA HIS A 5 10.04 -10.41 8.74
C HIS A 5 9.00 -9.75 9.66
N PHE A 6 7.73 -9.63 9.22
CA PHE A 6 6.64 -9.20 10.09
C PHE A 6 6.14 -10.32 11.03
N SER A 7 6.49 -11.58 10.77
CA SER A 7 6.03 -12.71 11.58
C SER A 7 6.53 -12.70 13.02
N GLY A 8 7.62 -11.95 13.31
CA GLY A 8 8.11 -11.72 14.65
C GLY A 8 7.27 -10.73 15.49
N CYS A 9 6.36 -10.00 14.87
CA CYS A 9 5.53 -8.98 15.51
C CYS A 9 4.18 -9.60 15.90
N SER A 10 4.08 -10.15 17.12
CA SER A 10 2.89 -10.89 17.59
C SER A 10 1.59 -10.06 17.63
N HIS A 11 1.70 -8.74 17.59
CA HIS A 11 0.59 -7.79 17.58
C HIS A 11 0.22 -7.27 16.18
N LEU A 12 0.88 -7.77 15.13
CA LEU A 12 0.68 -7.33 13.75
C LEU A 12 0.11 -8.46 12.91
N VAL A 13 -1.01 -8.20 12.26
CA VAL A 13 -1.57 -9.04 11.20
C VAL A 13 -1.44 -8.30 9.87
N HIS A 14 -0.98 -8.97 8.84
CA HIS A 14 -0.82 -8.35 7.53
C HIS A 14 -1.06 -9.37 6.39
N GLY A 15 -1.40 -8.87 5.21
CA GLY A 15 -1.59 -9.72 4.04
C GLY A 15 -1.58 -8.95 2.73
N VAL A 16 -1.03 -9.57 1.70
CA VAL A 16 -1.23 -9.16 0.30
C VAL A 16 -2.21 -10.14 -0.32
N PHE A 17 -3.34 -9.63 -0.76
CA PHE A 17 -4.44 -10.41 -1.30
C PHE A 17 -4.36 -10.40 -2.83
N PRO A 18 -4.29 -11.60 -3.48
CA PRO A 18 -4.30 -11.69 -4.93
C PRO A 18 -5.71 -11.48 -5.47
N ARG A 19 -5.85 -11.45 -6.80
CA ARG A 19 -7.15 -11.26 -7.47
C ARG A 19 -8.19 -12.36 -7.20
N LYS A 20 -7.77 -13.57 -6.79
CA LYS A 20 -8.65 -14.72 -6.57
C LYS A 20 -9.18 -14.79 -5.13
N GLY A 21 -10.33 -15.44 -4.95
CA GLY A 21 -10.92 -15.68 -3.62
C GLY A 21 -12.13 -14.80 -3.29
N GLY A 22 -12.55 -13.96 -4.21
CA GLY A 22 -13.74 -13.13 -4.08
C GLY A 22 -14.96 -13.67 -4.82
N VAL A 23 -15.99 -12.80 -4.94
CA VAL A 23 -17.29 -13.10 -5.56
C VAL A 23 -17.58 -12.29 -6.82
N SER A 24 -16.75 -11.30 -7.14
CA SER A 24 -16.91 -10.47 -8.33
C SER A 24 -16.80 -11.30 -9.61
N ARG A 25 -17.63 -10.95 -10.60
CA ARG A 25 -17.66 -11.60 -11.91
C ARG A 25 -16.70 -10.92 -12.88
N PRO A 26 -16.32 -11.57 -13.98
CA PRO A 26 -15.52 -10.92 -15.01
C PRO A 26 -16.13 -9.56 -15.47
N PRO A 27 -15.30 -8.55 -15.71
CA PRO A 27 -13.83 -8.55 -15.74
C PRO A 27 -13.14 -8.35 -14.38
N PHE A 28 -13.90 -8.28 -13.27
CA PHE A 28 -13.43 -7.98 -11.91
C PHE A 28 -13.07 -9.23 -11.10
N ASP A 29 -12.94 -10.38 -11.74
CA ASP A 29 -12.80 -11.70 -11.10
C ASP A 29 -11.46 -11.85 -10.39
N SER A 30 -11.53 -12.05 -9.07
CA SER A 30 -12.78 -12.16 -8.31
C SER A 30 -12.78 -11.31 -7.01
N LEU A 31 -11.61 -10.92 -6.48
CA LEU A 31 -11.48 -10.22 -5.19
C LEU A 31 -11.30 -8.70 -5.40
N ASN A 32 -12.14 -8.10 -6.25
CA ASN A 32 -12.16 -6.65 -6.38
C ASN A 32 -12.76 -5.99 -5.13
N VAL A 33 -12.08 -4.99 -4.59
CA VAL A 33 -12.48 -4.23 -3.38
C VAL A 33 -12.70 -2.74 -3.64
N GLY A 34 -12.58 -2.33 -4.91
CA GLY A 34 -12.73 -0.94 -5.35
C GLY A 34 -14.16 -0.64 -5.82
N PHE A 35 -14.84 0.33 -5.19
CA PHE A 35 -16.17 0.78 -5.63
C PHE A 35 -16.16 1.59 -6.93
N SER A 36 -15.02 2.19 -7.29
CA SER A 36 -14.89 3.04 -8.49
C SER A 36 -14.62 2.27 -9.78
N THR A 37 -14.57 0.95 -9.71
CA THR A 37 -14.22 0.10 -10.88
C THR A 37 -15.40 -0.17 -11.80
N GLY A 38 -16.65 0.05 -11.33
CA GLY A 38 -17.87 -0.30 -12.06
C GLY A 38 -18.38 -1.73 -11.79
N ASP A 39 -17.82 -2.40 -10.80
CA ASP A 39 -18.30 -3.70 -10.30
C ASP A 39 -19.61 -3.57 -9.50
N ASP A 40 -20.28 -4.69 -9.27
CA ASP A 40 -21.45 -4.77 -8.38
C ASP A 40 -21.05 -4.36 -6.96
N PRO A 41 -21.66 -3.30 -6.38
CA PRO A 41 -21.36 -2.86 -5.02
C PRO A 41 -21.52 -3.96 -3.98
N ALA A 42 -22.51 -4.86 -4.13
CA ALA A 42 -22.71 -5.98 -3.23
C ALA A 42 -21.51 -6.97 -3.27
N ALA A 43 -20.97 -7.23 -4.44
CA ALA A 43 -19.79 -8.06 -4.58
C ALA A 43 -18.55 -7.40 -3.94
N VAL A 44 -18.37 -6.09 -4.10
CA VAL A 44 -17.29 -5.34 -3.47
C VAL A 44 -17.39 -5.39 -1.94
N ILE A 45 -18.59 -5.21 -1.38
CA ILE A 45 -18.84 -5.30 0.07
C ILE A 45 -18.48 -6.69 0.59
N GLU A 46 -18.95 -7.75 -0.07
CA GLU A 46 -18.63 -9.13 0.30
C GLU A 46 -17.11 -9.41 0.24
N ASN A 47 -16.42 -8.90 -0.79
CA ASN A 47 -14.98 -9.06 -0.91
C ASN A 47 -14.22 -8.36 0.21
N ARG A 48 -14.63 -7.13 0.58
CA ARG A 48 -14.06 -6.41 1.74
C ARG A 48 -14.30 -7.17 3.04
N HIS A 49 -15.50 -7.71 3.22
CA HIS A 49 -15.84 -8.54 4.38
C HIS A 49 -14.93 -9.78 4.49
N ARG A 50 -14.66 -10.48 3.38
CA ARG A 50 -13.74 -11.63 3.35
C ARG A 50 -12.33 -11.27 3.79
N ILE A 51 -11.81 -10.12 3.32
CA ILE A 51 -10.49 -9.62 3.73
C ILE A 51 -10.44 -9.34 5.22
N LEU A 52 -11.43 -8.60 5.77
CA LEU A 52 -11.46 -8.30 7.20
C LEU A 52 -11.64 -9.54 8.07
N SER A 53 -12.46 -10.49 7.63
CA SER A 53 -12.62 -11.78 8.30
C SER A 53 -11.30 -12.56 8.34
N TRP A 54 -10.54 -12.58 7.24
CA TRP A 54 -9.23 -13.21 7.19
C TRP A 54 -8.23 -12.50 8.13
N LEU A 55 -8.23 -11.17 8.17
CA LEU A 55 -7.40 -10.36 9.06
C LEU A 55 -7.86 -10.42 10.52
N GLN A 56 -9.06 -10.90 10.80
CA GLN A 56 -9.73 -10.86 12.11
C GLN A 56 -9.84 -9.43 12.66
N MET A 57 -10.14 -8.47 11.77
CA MET A 57 -10.27 -7.05 12.12
C MET A 57 -11.74 -6.61 12.06
N PRO A 58 -12.21 -5.84 13.06
CA PRO A 58 -13.61 -5.38 13.11
C PRO A 58 -13.88 -4.24 12.14
N ARG A 59 -12.85 -3.49 11.76
CA ARG A 59 -12.99 -2.29 10.92
C ARG A 59 -11.75 -2.02 10.08
N ALA A 60 -11.92 -1.22 9.02
CA ALA A 60 -10.85 -0.82 8.11
C ALA A 60 -10.93 0.63 7.70
N VAL A 61 -9.79 1.18 7.26
CA VAL A 61 -9.70 2.44 6.52
C VAL A 61 -9.39 2.13 5.07
N PHE A 62 -10.22 2.69 4.18
CA PHE A 62 -10.00 2.74 2.74
C PHE A 62 -9.79 4.19 2.32
N LEU A 63 -8.80 4.44 1.48
CA LEU A 63 -8.49 5.77 0.99
C LEU A 63 -9.06 6.01 -0.41
N ASN A 64 -9.42 7.25 -0.71
CA ASN A 64 -9.55 7.73 -2.07
C ASN A 64 -8.15 8.05 -2.62
N GLN A 65 -7.51 7.06 -3.25
CA GLN A 65 -6.15 7.12 -3.76
C GLN A 65 -6.11 7.92 -5.07
N VAL A 66 -5.31 8.98 -5.12
CA VAL A 66 -5.25 9.92 -6.24
C VAL A 66 -3.84 10.01 -6.88
N HIS A 67 -2.94 9.08 -6.54
CA HIS A 67 -1.54 9.09 -6.94
C HIS A 67 -0.82 10.37 -6.48
N GLY A 68 -1.22 10.85 -5.30
CA GLY A 68 -0.68 12.04 -4.65
C GLY A 68 0.54 11.74 -3.78
N LYS A 69 0.66 12.51 -2.72
CA LYS A 69 1.71 12.37 -1.70
C LYS A 69 1.17 12.61 -0.28
N GLU A 70 -0.13 12.81 -0.15
CA GLU A 70 -0.76 13.09 1.14
C GLU A 70 -0.78 11.84 2.01
N VAL A 71 -0.42 12.03 3.28
CA VAL A 71 -0.38 10.99 4.30
C VAL A 71 -1.45 11.29 5.34
N LEU A 72 -2.43 10.42 5.48
CA LEU A 72 -3.44 10.48 6.54
C LEU A 72 -2.83 9.99 7.85
N VAL A 73 -2.99 10.76 8.92
CA VAL A 73 -2.61 10.37 10.28
C VAL A 73 -3.85 10.07 11.08
N LEU A 74 -3.89 8.91 11.72
CA LEU A 74 -4.94 8.50 12.65
C LEU A 74 -4.28 8.15 13.99
N ALA A 75 -4.14 9.15 14.85
CA ALA A 75 -3.46 9.01 16.14
C ALA A 75 -4.46 8.84 17.29
N GLY A 76 -4.17 7.96 18.23
CA GLY A 76 -5.06 7.64 19.35
C GLY A 76 -5.27 8.79 20.33
N ASP A 77 -4.46 9.83 20.28
CA ASP A 77 -4.58 11.07 21.06
C ASP A 77 -5.49 12.13 20.38
N GLU A 78 -5.96 11.87 19.17
CA GLU A 78 -6.81 12.77 18.39
C GLU A 78 -8.27 12.27 18.35
N LYS A 79 -9.21 13.21 18.22
CA LYS A 79 -10.62 12.87 17.96
C LYS A 79 -10.78 12.48 16.50
N ILE A 80 -11.02 11.20 16.25
CA ILE A 80 -11.23 10.65 14.91
C ILE A 80 -12.71 10.49 14.65
N ASP A 81 -13.15 10.92 13.46
CA ASP A 81 -14.52 10.73 13.00
C ASP A 81 -14.77 9.23 12.73
N ALA A 82 -15.81 8.66 13.37
CA ALA A 82 -16.17 7.27 13.21
C ALA A 82 -16.54 6.90 11.76
N ASP A 83 -17.07 7.87 10.99
CA ASP A 83 -17.46 7.69 9.59
C ASP A 83 -16.26 7.41 8.66
N LEU A 84 -15.02 7.54 9.15
CA LEU A 84 -13.82 7.15 8.42
C LEU A 84 -13.60 5.64 8.38
N PHE A 85 -14.24 4.91 9.27
CA PHE A 85 -14.05 3.47 9.38
C PHE A 85 -15.15 2.74 8.61
N TRP A 86 -14.74 1.83 7.76
CA TRP A 86 -15.63 0.87 7.15
C TRP A 86 -15.76 -0.35 8.07
N GLU A 87 -16.99 -0.72 8.38
CA GLU A 87 -17.32 -1.89 9.20
C GLU A 87 -18.15 -2.91 8.41
N PRO A 88 -17.96 -4.22 8.68
CA PRO A 88 -18.78 -5.25 8.04
C PRO A 88 -20.28 -5.06 8.33
N GLY A 89 -21.08 -5.09 7.27
CA GLY A 89 -22.53 -4.89 7.36
C GLY A 89 -22.97 -3.44 7.17
N ASP A 90 -22.06 -2.48 7.14
CA ASP A 90 -22.37 -1.11 6.76
C ASP A 90 -22.40 -1.01 5.22
N PRO A 91 -23.58 -0.71 4.63
CA PRO A 91 -23.67 -0.42 3.20
C PRO A 91 -23.04 0.93 2.83
N ALA A 92 -22.87 1.81 3.82
CA ALA A 92 -22.19 3.06 3.62
C ALA A 92 -20.71 2.78 3.36
N THR A 93 -20.24 3.34 2.30
CA THR A 93 -18.83 3.36 1.96
C THR A 93 -18.14 4.38 2.83
N GLY A 94 -17.91 4.26 4.05
CA GLY A 94 -17.27 5.24 4.94
C GLY A 94 -16.72 6.51 4.22
N LYS A 95 -16.57 7.60 4.83
CA LYS A 95 -16.05 8.83 4.22
C LYS A 95 -14.58 8.62 3.82
N ALA A 96 -14.33 8.12 2.60
CA ALA A 96 -12.98 7.95 2.12
C ALA A 96 -12.25 9.31 2.04
N LEU A 97 -11.23 9.50 2.87
CA LEU A 97 -10.36 10.67 2.77
C LEU A 97 -9.40 10.52 1.59
N THR A 98 -9.16 11.63 0.92
CA THR A 98 -8.21 11.69 -0.20
C THR A 98 -6.78 11.69 0.35
N ALA A 99 -6.11 10.57 0.23
CA ALA A 99 -4.71 10.37 0.57
C ALA A 99 -4.18 9.14 -0.15
N ASP A 100 -2.87 8.99 -0.21
CA ASP A 100 -2.19 7.84 -0.81
C ASP A 100 -1.35 7.06 0.22
N ALA A 101 -1.34 7.50 1.47
CA ALA A 101 -0.78 6.77 2.59
C ALA A 101 -1.59 7.00 3.85
N VAL A 102 -1.51 6.08 4.80
CA VAL A 102 -2.11 6.20 6.13
C VAL A 102 -1.17 5.62 7.18
N VAL A 103 -1.05 6.33 8.30
CA VAL A 103 -0.23 5.95 9.47
C VAL A 103 -1.12 5.94 10.71
N THR A 104 -0.95 4.96 11.59
CA THR A 104 -1.73 4.86 12.83
C THR A 104 -1.01 4.09 13.94
N ASP A 105 -1.33 4.42 15.18
CA ASP A 105 -1.07 3.64 16.40
C ASP A 105 -2.34 2.97 16.96
N LEU A 106 -3.48 3.13 16.27
CA LEU A 106 -4.75 2.53 16.69
C LEU A 106 -4.71 1.01 16.54
N THR A 107 -5.27 0.34 17.53
CA THR A 107 -5.46 -1.12 17.50
C THR A 107 -6.82 -1.49 16.88
N GLN A 108 -6.97 -2.77 16.50
CA GLN A 108 -8.21 -3.30 15.92
C GLN A 108 -8.66 -2.52 14.67
N LEU A 109 -7.71 -2.09 13.84
CA LEU A 109 -7.94 -1.34 12.62
C LEU A 109 -7.07 -1.88 11.48
N ALA A 110 -7.69 -2.25 10.36
CA ALA A 110 -6.98 -2.60 9.14
C ALA A 110 -6.75 -1.36 8.27
N LEU A 111 -5.53 -1.17 7.80
CA LEU A 111 -5.19 -0.17 6.78
C LEU A 111 -5.18 -0.86 5.41
N VAL A 112 -6.08 -0.49 4.52
CA VAL A 112 -6.24 -1.16 3.21
C VAL A 112 -5.82 -0.23 2.08
N ILE A 113 -4.82 -0.65 1.32
CA ILE A 113 -4.40 -0.02 0.06
C ILE A 113 -4.80 -0.93 -1.11
N GLN A 114 -5.44 -0.33 -2.10
CA GLN A 114 -5.94 -0.99 -3.30
C GLN A 114 -4.97 -0.74 -4.45
N VAL A 115 -4.50 -1.80 -5.08
CA VAL A 115 -3.53 -1.70 -6.18
C VAL A 115 -3.89 -2.63 -7.34
N ALA A 116 -3.68 -2.12 -8.54
CA ALA A 116 -3.54 -2.87 -9.77
C ALA A 116 -2.33 -2.27 -10.49
N ASP A 117 -1.21 -3.00 -10.51
CA ASP A 117 0.11 -2.58 -11.00
C ASP A 117 0.91 -1.61 -10.10
N CYS A 118 0.28 -0.70 -9.35
CA CYS A 118 0.97 0.16 -8.38
C CYS A 118 1.52 -0.66 -7.21
N GLN A 119 2.51 -0.10 -6.48
CA GLN A 119 3.01 -0.72 -5.25
C GLN A 119 2.12 -0.38 -4.05
N ALA A 120 1.91 -1.35 -3.17
CA ALA A 120 1.59 -1.09 -1.77
C ALA A 120 2.86 -1.31 -0.94
N VAL A 121 3.20 -0.35 -0.08
CA VAL A 121 4.34 -0.48 0.83
C VAL A 121 3.82 -0.47 2.26
N MET A 122 3.99 -1.59 2.95
CA MET A 122 3.62 -1.76 4.35
C MET A 122 4.80 -1.39 5.22
N LEU A 123 4.58 -0.56 6.24
CA LEU A 123 5.58 -0.17 7.23
C LEU A 123 5.08 -0.52 8.63
N ALA A 124 5.99 -0.95 9.51
CA ALA A 124 5.67 -1.19 10.90
C ALA A 124 6.87 -0.86 11.80
N ASP A 125 6.64 -0.13 12.87
CA ASP A 125 7.55 0.00 13.99
C ASP A 125 7.05 -0.91 15.12
N PRO A 126 7.70 -2.06 15.41
CA PRO A 126 7.24 -3.00 16.42
C PRO A 126 7.31 -2.45 17.84
N GLU A 127 8.26 -1.56 18.14
CA GLU A 127 8.45 -0.98 19.47
C GLU A 127 7.39 0.07 19.78
N LYS A 128 7.14 0.96 18.81
CA LYS A 128 6.11 2.01 18.93
C LYS A 128 4.69 1.49 18.67
N LYS A 129 4.56 0.28 18.09
CA LYS A 129 3.29 -0.31 17.66
C LYS A 129 2.55 0.58 16.67
N VAL A 130 3.30 1.24 15.78
CA VAL A 130 2.80 2.11 14.71
C VAL A 130 2.88 1.35 13.40
N ILE A 131 1.81 1.42 12.62
CA ILE A 131 1.74 0.83 11.29
C ILE A 131 1.41 1.89 10.25
N ALA A 132 1.89 1.66 9.03
CA ALA A 132 1.50 2.46 7.89
C ALA A 132 1.30 1.59 6.65
N ASN A 133 0.47 2.07 5.73
CA ASN A 133 0.31 1.46 4.42
C ASN A 133 0.28 2.55 3.35
N VAL A 134 1.09 2.39 2.31
CA VAL A 134 1.37 3.42 1.30
C VAL A 134 1.01 2.91 -0.08
N HIS A 135 0.17 3.65 -0.81
CA HIS A 135 -0.01 3.49 -2.24
C HIS A 135 1.06 4.28 -2.99
N SER A 136 1.94 3.59 -3.69
CA SER A 136 2.99 4.21 -4.49
C SER A 136 2.87 3.81 -5.96
N GLY A 137 2.02 4.51 -6.70
CA GLY A 137 2.06 4.53 -8.15
C GLY A 137 3.25 5.37 -8.63
N TRP A 138 3.58 5.38 -9.93
CA TRP A 138 4.74 6.09 -10.45
C TRP A 138 4.78 7.59 -10.08
N ARG A 139 3.61 8.25 -10.05
CA ARG A 139 3.51 9.66 -9.62
C ARG A 139 3.82 9.84 -8.15
N GLY A 140 3.35 8.93 -7.29
CA GLY A 140 3.67 8.90 -5.87
C GLY A 140 5.16 8.63 -5.63
N SER A 141 5.74 7.70 -6.37
CA SER A 141 7.19 7.41 -6.34
C SER A 141 8.02 8.65 -6.72
N VAL A 142 7.64 9.34 -7.80
CA VAL A 142 8.30 10.60 -8.21
C VAL A 142 8.24 11.68 -7.13
N LYS A 143 7.12 11.75 -6.39
CA LYS A 143 6.89 12.68 -5.28
C LYS A 143 7.46 12.20 -3.95
N ASN A 144 8.05 11.00 -3.91
CA ASN A 144 8.63 10.38 -2.72
C ASN A 144 7.62 10.17 -1.58
N ILE A 145 6.43 9.64 -1.90
CA ILE A 145 5.37 9.36 -0.90
C ILE A 145 5.86 8.40 0.20
N ILE A 146 6.71 7.42 -0.16
CA ILE A 146 7.26 6.45 0.78
C ILE A 146 8.13 7.14 1.82
N GLY A 147 9.07 8.00 1.37
CA GLY A 147 9.92 8.76 2.28
C GLY A 147 9.10 9.71 3.17
N GLN A 148 8.08 10.37 2.62
CA GLN A 148 7.18 11.22 3.41
C GLN A 148 6.42 10.43 4.47
N CYS A 149 5.98 9.21 4.16
CA CYS A 149 5.30 8.37 5.15
C CYS A 149 6.25 7.99 6.30
N VAL A 150 7.52 7.68 6.01
CA VAL A 150 8.54 7.43 7.05
C VAL A 150 8.78 8.70 7.88
N ASP A 151 8.88 9.87 7.24
CA ASP A 151 9.02 11.16 7.95
C ASP A 151 7.86 11.37 8.94
N VAL A 152 6.62 11.11 8.52
CA VAL A 152 5.42 11.20 9.38
C VAL A 152 5.49 10.21 10.55
N MET A 153 5.93 8.96 10.33
CA MET A 153 6.13 7.99 11.42
C MET A 153 7.14 8.49 12.45
N ILE A 154 8.23 9.11 12.00
CA ILE A 154 9.27 9.68 12.88
C ILE A 154 8.72 10.90 13.65
N GLU A 155 8.15 11.87 12.94
CA GLU A 155 7.77 13.16 13.50
C GLU A 155 6.55 13.10 14.41
N ARG A 156 5.55 12.27 14.05
CA ARG A 156 4.28 12.20 14.78
C ARG A 156 4.27 11.14 15.87
N PHE A 157 4.99 10.03 15.68
CA PHE A 157 4.95 8.89 16.58
C PHE A 157 6.29 8.57 17.24
N GLY A 158 7.36 9.29 16.88
CA GLY A 158 8.71 9.07 17.44
C GLY A 158 9.29 7.71 17.06
N CYS A 159 8.96 7.19 15.88
CA CYS A 159 9.54 5.95 15.38
C CYS A 159 11.04 6.12 15.11
N ASP A 160 11.82 5.09 15.40
CA ASP A 160 13.21 5.02 14.93
C ASP A 160 13.24 4.34 13.55
N PRO A 161 13.69 5.02 12.49
CA PRO A 161 13.72 4.42 11.15
C PRO A 161 14.54 3.12 11.10
N LYS A 162 15.51 2.93 11.98
CA LYS A 162 16.29 1.69 12.08
C LYS A 162 15.47 0.50 12.59
N GLN A 163 14.37 0.76 13.28
CA GLN A 163 13.45 -0.28 13.79
C GLN A 163 12.31 -0.54 12.83
N ILE A 164 12.07 0.36 11.87
CA ILE A 164 10.97 0.19 10.90
C ILE A 164 11.25 -1.02 10.00
N LEU A 165 10.27 -1.91 9.95
CA LEU A 165 10.19 -3.00 8.99
C LEU A 165 9.36 -2.54 7.78
N ALA A 166 9.79 -2.88 6.57
CA ALA A 166 9.13 -2.48 5.33
C ALA A 166 8.91 -3.66 4.38
N GLY A 167 7.67 -3.79 3.87
CA GLY A 167 7.30 -4.80 2.89
C GLY A 167 6.76 -4.17 1.61
N ILE A 168 7.40 -4.43 0.46
CA ILE A 168 6.99 -3.96 -0.86
C ILE A 168 6.19 -5.07 -1.56
N SER A 169 4.93 -4.79 -1.89
CA SER A 169 4.01 -5.75 -2.52
C SER A 169 4.42 -6.11 -3.95
N PRO A 170 3.85 -7.17 -4.55
CA PRO A 170 3.82 -7.33 -5.99
C PRO A 170 3.32 -6.07 -6.68
N SER A 171 3.90 -5.72 -7.81
CA SER A 171 3.59 -4.53 -8.59
C SER A 171 4.18 -4.65 -9.99
N LEU A 172 3.97 -3.67 -10.86
CA LEU A 172 4.58 -3.65 -12.19
C LEU A 172 6.11 -3.62 -12.08
N GLY A 173 6.75 -4.71 -12.46
CA GLY A 173 8.20 -4.86 -12.34
C GLY A 173 8.99 -4.18 -13.46
N PRO A 174 10.32 -4.06 -13.33
CA PRO A 174 11.19 -3.43 -14.33
C PRO A 174 11.15 -4.13 -15.69
N CYS A 175 10.69 -5.38 -15.73
CA CYS A 175 10.46 -6.12 -16.97
C CYS A 175 9.27 -5.59 -17.79
N CYS A 176 8.32 -4.88 -17.16
CA CYS A 176 7.05 -4.45 -17.77
C CYS A 176 6.74 -2.97 -17.58
N ALA A 177 7.43 -2.25 -16.71
CA ALA A 177 7.19 -0.83 -16.40
C ALA A 177 7.72 0.09 -17.50
N GLN A 178 7.05 0.09 -18.66
CA GLN A 178 7.41 0.87 -19.84
C GLN A 178 6.84 2.29 -19.77
N PHE A 179 7.71 3.30 -19.95
CA PHE A 179 7.37 4.72 -19.96
C PHE A 179 7.94 5.39 -21.21
N ILE A 180 7.20 5.32 -22.31
CA ILE A 180 7.66 5.86 -23.62
C ILE A 180 7.81 7.39 -23.61
N HIS A 181 7.08 8.08 -22.73
CA HIS A 181 7.13 9.53 -22.57
C HIS A 181 7.91 9.96 -21.31
N TYR A 182 8.80 9.11 -20.79
CA TYR A 182 9.50 9.34 -19.53
C TYR A 182 10.20 10.69 -19.42
N GLN A 183 10.69 11.24 -20.52
CA GLN A 183 11.35 12.56 -20.53
C GLN A 183 10.44 13.71 -20.11
N LYS A 184 9.11 13.54 -20.27
CA LYS A 184 8.10 14.52 -19.84
C LYS A 184 7.46 14.15 -18.50
N GLU A 185 7.48 12.87 -18.14
CA GLU A 185 6.72 12.34 -17.00
C GLU A 185 7.61 12.11 -15.77
N ILE A 186 8.87 11.70 -15.97
CA ILE A 186 9.78 11.29 -14.90
C ILE A 186 10.97 12.27 -14.85
N PRO A 187 11.19 12.96 -13.72
CA PRO A 187 12.32 13.88 -13.56
C PRO A 187 13.66 13.21 -13.80
N GLU A 188 14.60 13.94 -14.41
CA GLU A 188 15.91 13.45 -14.80
C GLU A 188 16.72 12.81 -13.66
N ARG A 189 16.58 13.35 -12.44
CA ARG A 189 17.19 12.77 -11.23
C ARG A 189 16.84 11.31 -10.95
N LEU A 190 15.74 10.81 -11.55
CA LEU A 190 15.27 9.42 -11.41
C LEU A 190 15.62 8.53 -12.61
N TRP A 191 16.30 9.07 -13.63
CA TRP A 191 16.66 8.29 -14.81
C TRP A 191 17.74 7.23 -14.54
N GLN A 192 18.41 7.30 -13.40
CA GLN A 192 19.28 6.21 -12.94
C GLN A 192 18.54 4.88 -12.75
N TYR A 193 17.20 4.92 -12.52
CA TYR A 193 16.37 3.73 -12.43
C TYR A 193 15.82 3.25 -13.77
N LYS A 194 16.16 3.95 -14.86
CA LYS A 194 15.79 3.55 -16.23
C LYS A 194 16.78 2.51 -16.76
N SER A 195 16.27 1.49 -17.45
CA SER A 195 17.11 0.58 -18.23
C SER A 195 17.92 1.36 -19.27
N GLN A 196 19.18 0.95 -19.51
CA GLN A 196 20.08 1.65 -20.43
C GLN A 196 19.49 1.75 -21.84
N ASP A 197 18.99 0.64 -22.37
CA ASP A 197 18.60 0.52 -23.78
C ASP A 197 17.10 0.70 -24.06
N ARG A 198 16.29 0.77 -23.02
CA ARG A 198 14.83 0.78 -23.16
C ARG A 198 14.16 1.74 -22.17
N PRO A 199 12.97 2.28 -22.49
CA PRO A 199 12.23 3.19 -21.60
C PRO A 199 11.49 2.41 -20.51
N TYR A 200 12.18 1.55 -19.76
CA TYR A 200 11.66 0.75 -18.66
C TYR A 200 12.29 1.22 -17.37
N PHE A 201 11.50 1.31 -16.30
CA PHE A 201 11.93 1.84 -15.01
C PHE A 201 11.84 0.78 -13.91
N ASP A 202 12.81 0.79 -13.01
CA ASP A 202 12.83 -0.02 -11.81
C ASP A 202 12.31 0.79 -10.62
N PHE A 203 10.99 0.80 -10.43
CA PHE A 203 10.37 1.43 -9.28
C PHE A 203 10.56 0.62 -7.98
N TRP A 204 10.95 -0.65 -8.08
CA TRP A 204 11.30 -1.44 -6.90
C TRP A 204 12.61 -0.93 -6.28
N ALA A 205 13.63 -0.72 -7.10
CA ALA A 205 14.89 -0.12 -6.67
C ALA A 205 14.68 1.30 -6.12
N LEU A 206 13.87 2.13 -6.81
CA LEU A 206 13.54 3.47 -6.32
C LEU A 206 12.89 3.42 -4.94
N SER A 207 11.94 2.53 -4.70
CA SER A 207 11.26 2.40 -3.40
C SER A 207 12.22 1.94 -2.30
N PHE A 208 13.12 1.02 -2.61
CA PHE A 208 14.17 0.59 -1.70
C PHE A 208 15.08 1.77 -1.31
N ASP A 209 15.51 2.57 -2.28
CA ASP A 209 16.37 3.73 -2.05
C ASP A 209 15.64 4.84 -1.28
N GLN A 210 14.34 5.04 -1.50
CA GLN A 210 13.53 5.99 -0.73
C GLN A 210 13.44 5.61 0.76
N LEU A 211 13.30 4.33 1.06
CA LEU A 211 13.29 3.79 2.43
C LEU A 211 14.66 3.95 3.09
N THR A 212 15.72 3.51 2.41
CA THR A 212 17.08 3.57 2.96
C THR A 212 17.58 5.01 3.14
N ALA A 213 17.20 5.92 2.24
CA ALA A 213 17.49 7.35 2.35
C ALA A 213 16.85 8.00 3.60
N ARG A 214 15.82 7.39 4.18
CA ARG A 214 15.19 7.79 5.46
C ARG A 214 15.73 7.02 6.66
N GLY A 215 16.75 6.21 6.49
CA GLY A 215 17.42 5.47 7.57
C GLY A 215 16.80 4.10 7.88
N VAL A 216 15.83 3.63 7.08
CA VAL A 216 15.34 2.25 7.23
C VAL A 216 16.47 1.28 6.91
N THR A 217 16.71 0.35 7.81
CA THR A 217 17.81 -0.62 7.68
C THR A 217 17.58 -1.52 6.45
N PRO A 218 18.55 -1.68 5.54
CA PRO A 218 18.38 -2.48 4.32
C PRO A 218 17.88 -3.91 4.55
N SER A 219 18.33 -4.57 5.61
CA SER A 219 17.86 -5.93 5.98
C SER A 219 16.42 -5.97 6.49
N HIS A 220 15.82 -4.83 6.81
CA HIS A 220 14.43 -4.69 7.24
C HIS A 220 13.47 -4.44 6.06
N ILE A 221 13.99 -4.35 4.83
CA ILE A 221 13.19 -4.12 3.64
C ILE A 221 13.06 -5.41 2.84
N LEU A 222 11.86 -5.94 2.73
CA LEU A 222 11.56 -7.09 1.88
C LEU A 222 10.68 -6.67 0.70
N ASN A 223 11.13 -7.02 -0.51
CA ASN A 223 10.35 -6.92 -1.73
C ASN A 223 9.89 -8.31 -2.17
N MET A 224 8.60 -8.46 -2.49
CA MET A 224 8.10 -9.74 -3.03
C MET A 224 8.62 -10.06 -4.43
N ASN A 225 9.16 -9.08 -5.16
CA ASN A 225 9.80 -9.23 -6.47
C ASN A 225 8.91 -9.97 -7.50
N GLN A 226 7.60 -9.73 -7.45
CA GLN A 226 6.63 -10.32 -8.36
C GLN A 226 6.02 -9.25 -9.25
N CYS A 227 6.22 -9.37 -10.55
CA CYS A 227 5.60 -8.47 -11.54
C CYS A 227 4.14 -8.88 -11.75
N THR A 228 3.21 -7.94 -11.52
CA THR A 228 1.76 -8.17 -11.67
C THR A 228 1.39 -8.53 -13.10
N ARG A 229 1.95 -7.83 -14.10
CA ARG A 229 1.72 -8.14 -15.51
C ARG A 229 2.24 -9.51 -15.93
N CYS A 230 3.41 -9.94 -15.43
CA CYS A 230 3.93 -11.29 -15.70
C CYS A 230 3.11 -12.38 -15.00
N ARG A 231 2.36 -12.02 -13.95
CA ARG A 231 1.54 -12.90 -13.12
C ARG A 231 0.08 -12.48 -13.15
N ALA A 232 -0.45 -12.13 -14.32
CA ALA A 232 -1.84 -11.70 -14.52
C ALA A 232 -2.90 -12.77 -14.14
N ASP A 233 -2.49 -14.03 -14.01
CA ASP A 233 -3.30 -15.11 -13.46
C ASP A 233 -3.51 -14.98 -11.93
N THR A 234 -2.64 -14.25 -11.26
CA THR A 234 -2.59 -14.09 -9.80
C THR A 234 -3.00 -12.70 -9.34
N PHE A 235 -2.65 -11.66 -10.11
CA PHE A 235 -2.89 -10.24 -9.77
C PHE A 235 -3.77 -9.56 -10.83
N PHE A 236 -4.37 -8.43 -10.43
CA PHE A 236 -5.04 -7.52 -11.35
C PHE A 236 -4.05 -6.70 -12.15
#